data_8442288af879f1eca12302417bb25343
#
_entry.id   8442288af879f1eca12302417bb25343
#
_cell.length_a   1.000
_cell.length_b   1.000
_cell.length_c   1.000
_cell.angle_alpha   90.00
_cell.angle_beta   90.00
_cell.angle_gamma   90.00
#
_symmetry.space_group_name_H-M   'P 1'
#
loop_
_entity.id
_entity.type
_entity.pdbx_description
1 polymer ?
#
loop_
_entity_poly.entity_id
_entity_poly.type
_entity_poly.pdbx_seq_one_letter_code
_entity_poly.pdbx_strand_id
1 'polypeptide(L)'
;MQNYIAEFFGTYILCLVMLVIYKKYNTWAVETIGIMISTLATLILFSRNDSDFNPVVTLMYYLDGVRTKHDLIYFIFAQFLAGVAAYVTIRVIF
;
A
#
# COMPACT_ATOMS: atom_id res chain seq x y z
N MET A 1 -8.06 -17.76 -1.43
CA MET A 1 -8.83 -16.81 -0.61
C MET A 1 -8.20 -15.44 -0.69
N GLN A 2 -9.00 -14.43 -0.84
CA GLN A 2 -8.51 -13.07 -0.90
C GLN A 2 -8.11 -12.59 0.49
N ASN A 3 -6.99 -11.91 0.57
CA ASN A 3 -6.48 -11.47 1.85
C ASN A 3 -6.59 -9.95 1.97
N TYR A 4 -7.80 -9.49 2.26
CA TYR A 4 -8.07 -8.06 2.39
C TYR A 4 -7.34 -7.46 3.59
N ILE A 5 -7.11 -8.27 4.62
CA ILE A 5 -6.39 -7.82 5.80
C ILE A 5 -4.92 -7.56 5.46
N ALA A 6 -4.29 -8.46 4.71
CA ALA A 6 -2.92 -8.24 4.25
C ALA A 6 -2.83 -7.04 3.32
N GLU A 7 -3.85 -6.84 2.48
CA GLU A 7 -3.91 -5.67 1.61
C GLU A 7 -3.95 -4.39 2.42
N PHE A 8 -4.77 -4.35 3.46
CA PHE A 8 -4.87 -3.20 4.35
C PHE A 8 -3.54 -2.93 5.06
N PHE A 9 -3.00 -3.93 5.76
CA PHE A 9 -1.79 -3.72 6.56
C PHE A 9 -0.56 -3.46 5.70
N GLY A 10 -0.45 -4.11 4.56
CA GLY A 10 0.66 -3.85 3.64
C GLY A 10 0.65 -2.43 3.13
N THR A 11 -0.52 -1.95 2.70
CA THR A 11 -0.68 -0.57 2.24
C THR A 11 -0.48 0.41 3.38
N TYR A 12 -0.97 0.08 4.57
CA TYR A 12 -0.81 0.92 5.75
C TYR A 12 0.67 1.13 6.08
N ILE A 13 1.46 0.05 6.12
CA ILE A 13 2.89 0.14 6.41
C ILE A 13 3.60 0.92 5.32
N LEU A 14 3.30 0.65 4.07
CA LEU A 14 3.90 1.37 2.94
C LEU A 14 3.64 2.87 3.05
N CYS A 15 2.38 3.25 3.32
CA CYS A 15 2.02 4.65 3.45
C CYS A 15 2.65 5.31 4.68
N LEU A 16 2.74 4.57 5.79
CA LEU A 16 3.42 5.09 6.99
C LEU A 16 4.88 5.43 6.69
N VAL A 17 5.59 4.51 6.05
CA VAL A 17 7.00 4.72 5.73
C VAL A 17 7.15 5.90 4.78
N MET A 18 6.31 5.99 3.78
CA MET A 18 6.32 7.12 2.84
C MET A 18 6.14 8.45 3.57
N LEU A 19 5.17 8.52 4.47
CA LEU A 19 4.89 9.76 5.20
C LEU A 19 6.01 10.12 6.16
N VAL A 20 6.58 9.15 6.86
CA VAL A 20 7.70 9.38 7.76
C VAL A 20 8.91 9.91 6.98
N ILE A 21 9.23 9.28 5.87
CA ILE A 21 10.37 9.70 5.04
C ILE A 21 10.14 11.11 4.51
N TYR A 22 8.94 11.38 4.02
CA TYR A 22 8.60 12.70 3.50
C TYR A 22 8.78 13.78 4.56
N LYS A 23 8.26 13.53 5.76
CA LYS A 23 8.32 14.53 6.84
C LYS A 23 9.72 14.71 7.41
N LYS A 24 10.51 13.65 7.43
CA LYS A 24 11.81 13.67 8.10
C LYS A 24 12.94 14.13 7.17
N TYR A 25 12.93 13.66 5.93
CA TYR A 25 14.06 13.91 5.02
C TYR A 25 13.72 14.92 3.94
N ASN A 26 12.51 14.83 3.40
CA ASN A 26 11.99 15.79 2.44
C ASN A 26 12.92 16.06 1.25
N THR A 27 13.57 15.04 0.75
CA THR A 27 14.31 15.11 -0.51
C THR A 27 13.82 14.02 -1.43
N TRP A 28 13.67 14.34 -2.72
CA TRP A 28 13.08 13.38 -3.65
C TRP A 28 13.92 12.10 -3.76
N ALA A 29 15.25 12.22 -3.66
CA ALA A 29 16.12 11.06 -3.77
C ALA A 29 15.89 10.09 -2.59
N VAL A 30 15.84 10.61 -1.38
CA VAL A 30 15.59 9.79 -0.19
C VAL A 30 14.18 9.21 -0.22
N GLU A 31 13.20 10.01 -0.62
CA GLU A 31 11.84 9.54 -0.75
C GLU A 31 11.73 8.40 -1.75
N THR A 32 12.33 8.56 -2.92
CA THR A 32 12.28 7.55 -3.97
C THR A 32 12.91 6.24 -3.51
N ILE A 33 14.11 6.30 -2.94
CA ILE A 33 14.80 5.12 -2.45
C ILE A 33 14.00 4.47 -1.32
N GLY A 34 13.49 5.27 -0.39
CA GLY A 34 12.70 4.77 0.72
C GLY A 34 11.43 4.09 0.27
N ILE A 35 10.73 4.66 -0.71
CA ILE A 35 9.52 4.07 -1.27
C ILE A 35 9.85 2.74 -1.94
N MET A 36 10.92 2.69 -2.72
CA MET A 36 11.33 1.47 -3.40
C MET A 36 11.67 0.36 -2.40
N ILE A 37 12.44 0.68 -1.37
CA ILE A 37 12.81 -0.31 -0.35
C ILE A 37 11.58 -0.75 0.43
N SER A 38 10.71 0.18 0.78
CA SER A 38 9.48 -0.13 1.54
C SER A 38 8.54 -0.98 0.74
N THR A 39 8.38 -0.67 -0.54
CA THR A 39 7.54 -1.47 -1.44
C THR A 39 8.09 -2.88 -1.54
N LEU A 40 9.40 -3.01 -1.74
CA LEU A 40 10.02 -4.33 -1.83
C LEU A 40 9.86 -5.11 -0.53
N ALA A 41 10.12 -4.47 0.61
CA ALA A 41 9.97 -5.12 1.90
C ALA A 41 8.51 -5.54 2.16
N THR A 42 7.57 -4.69 1.81
CA THR A 42 6.15 -4.99 1.98
C THR A 42 5.74 -6.17 1.09
N LEU A 43 6.22 -6.19 -0.13
CA LEU A 43 5.98 -7.29 -1.04
C LEU A 43 6.57 -8.60 -0.52
N ILE A 44 7.71 -8.56 0.13
CA ILE A 44 8.32 -9.76 0.71
C ILE A 44 7.53 -10.23 1.92
N LEU A 45 7.14 -9.33 2.81
CA LEU A 45 6.49 -9.67 4.07
C LEU A 45 5.04 -10.09 3.89
N PHE A 46 4.32 -9.40 3.03
CA PHE A 46 2.89 -9.62 2.84
C PHE A 46 2.57 -10.21 1.48
N SER A 47 3.56 -10.25 0.61
CA SER A 47 3.35 -10.61 -0.77
C SER A 47 2.91 -12.04 -0.88
N ARG A 48 1.92 -12.14 -1.56
CA ARG A 48 1.52 -13.33 -2.24
C ARG A 48 0.97 -12.83 -3.54
N ASN A 49 0.60 -13.71 -4.37
CA ASN A 49 0.01 -13.32 -5.65
C ASN A 49 -1.36 -12.66 -5.45
N ASP A 50 -1.82 -12.60 -4.21
CA ASP A 50 -3.15 -12.09 -3.88
C ASP A 50 -3.13 -10.75 -3.15
N SER A 51 -2.01 -10.04 -3.16
CA SER A 51 -1.90 -8.69 -2.59
C SER A 51 -1.28 -7.72 -3.58
N ASP A 52 -1.87 -6.54 -3.72
CA ASP A 52 -1.47 -5.57 -4.73
C ASP A 52 -0.88 -4.29 -4.15
N PHE A 53 -1.43 -3.81 -3.04
CA PHE A 53 -1.00 -2.62 -2.29
C PHE A 53 -1.13 -1.30 -3.06
N ASN A 54 -1.75 -1.31 -4.22
CA ASN A 54 -1.84 -0.13 -5.08
C ASN A 54 -3.09 -0.25 -5.95
N PRO A 55 -3.97 0.79 -5.97
CA PRO A 55 -5.20 0.74 -6.76
C PRO A 55 -4.95 0.57 -8.25
N VAL A 56 -3.86 1.14 -8.77
CA VAL A 56 -3.53 1.03 -10.18
C VAL A 56 -3.17 -0.41 -10.53
N VAL A 57 -2.41 -1.07 -9.65
CA VAL A 57 -2.03 -2.47 -9.83
C VAL A 57 -3.28 -3.35 -9.79
N THR A 58 -4.18 -3.09 -8.85
CA THR A 58 -5.42 -3.84 -8.74
C THR A 58 -6.27 -3.68 -10.00
N LEU A 59 -6.36 -2.46 -10.51
CA LEU A 59 -7.09 -2.19 -11.75
C LEU A 59 -6.49 -2.95 -12.92
N MET A 60 -5.17 -2.93 -13.07
CA MET A 60 -4.48 -3.68 -14.11
C MET A 60 -4.82 -5.16 -14.07
N TYR A 61 -4.74 -5.75 -12.87
CA TYR A 61 -5.04 -7.16 -12.70
C TYR A 61 -6.51 -7.49 -12.97
N TYR A 62 -7.40 -6.55 -12.63
CA TYR A 62 -8.81 -6.71 -12.94
C TYR A 62 -9.02 -6.71 -14.47
N LEU A 63 -8.41 -5.77 -15.17
CA LEU A 63 -8.53 -5.68 -16.62
C LEU A 63 -7.94 -6.90 -17.31
N ASP A 64 -6.90 -7.50 -16.73
CA ASP A 64 -6.27 -8.68 -17.28
C ASP A 64 -6.94 -9.99 -16.83
N GLY A 65 -8.02 -9.91 -16.08
CA GLY A 65 -8.76 -11.09 -15.66
C GLY A 65 -8.19 -11.81 -14.44
N VAL A 66 -7.14 -11.28 -13.82
CA VAL A 66 -6.52 -11.88 -12.64
C VAL A 66 -7.34 -11.62 -11.38
N ARG A 67 -7.95 -10.43 -11.29
CA ARG A 67 -8.81 -10.07 -10.17
C ARG A 67 -10.25 -9.99 -10.63
N THR A 68 -11.17 -10.38 -9.74
CA THR A 68 -12.60 -10.24 -10.01
C THR A 68 -13.04 -8.80 -9.73
N LYS A 69 -14.25 -8.45 -10.16
CA LYS A 69 -14.85 -7.15 -9.84
C LYS A 69 -14.98 -6.98 -8.33
N HIS A 70 -15.32 -8.05 -7.64
CA HIS A 70 -15.41 -8.05 -6.18
C HIS A 70 -14.07 -7.71 -5.55
N ASP A 71 -13.00 -8.34 -6.03
CA ASP A 71 -11.63 -8.06 -5.56
C ASP A 71 -11.25 -6.62 -5.83
N LEU A 72 -11.57 -6.10 -7.01
CA LEU A 72 -11.26 -4.73 -7.36
C LEU A 72 -11.83 -3.76 -6.33
N ILE A 73 -13.11 -3.94 -6.00
CA ILE A 73 -13.81 -3.05 -5.07
C ILE A 73 -13.19 -3.17 -3.66
N TYR A 74 -13.03 -4.37 -3.17
CA TYR A 74 -12.57 -4.57 -1.79
C TYR A 74 -11.10 -4.25 -1.61
N PHE A 75 -10.28 -4.53 -2.60
CA PHE A 75 -8.86 -4.19 -2.53
C PHE A 75 -8.68 -2.68 -2.53
N ILE A 76 -9.35 -1.99 -3.42
CA ILE A 76 -9.24 -0.52 -3.49
C ILE A 76 -9.77 0.11 -2.21
N PHE A 77 -10.88 -0.40 -1.68
CA PHE A 77 -11.42 0.09 -0.42
C PHE A 77 -10.40 -0.09 0.72
N ALA A 78 -9.80 -1.27 0.82
CA ALA A 78 -8.79 -1.55 1.84
C ALA A 78 -7.56 -0.64 1.70
N GLN A 79 -7.13 -0.40 0.46
CA GLN A 79 -5.99 0.46 0.18
C GLN A 79 -6.26 1.91 0.60
N PHE A 80 -7.41 2.44 0.25
CA PHE A 80 -7.76 3.82 0.64
C PHE A 80 -7.93 3.94 2.14
N LEU A 81 -8.57 2.97 2.76
CA LEU A 81 -8.76 2.98 4.21
C LEU A 81 -7.40 2.93 4.92
N ALA A 82 -6.48 2.13 4.42
CA ALA A 82 -5.12 2.03 4.96
C ALA A 82 -4.37 3.35 4.84
N GLY A 83 -4.51 4.03 3.70
CA GLY A 83 -3.88 5.32 3.49
C GLY A 83 -4.38 6.36 4.48
N VAL A 84 -5.69 6.41 4.70
CA VAL A 84 -6.29 7.33 5.67
C VAL A 84 -5.81 6.99 7.08
N ALA A 85 -5.79 5.70 7.43
CA ALA A 85 -5.31 5.25 8.74
C ALA A 85 -3.85 5.63 8.97
N ALA A 86 -3.02 5.49 7.95
CA ALA A 86 -1.61 5.88 8.03
C ALA A 86 -1.47 7.38 8.26
N TYR A 87 -2.25 8.17 7.52
CA TYR A 87 -2.24 9.61 7.68
C TYR A 87 -2.63 10.02 9.11
N VAL A 88 -3.71 9.44 9.64
CA VAL A 88 -4.16 9.73 11.00
C VAL A 88 -3.08 9.34 12.02
N THR A 89 -2.45 8.19 11.83
CA THR A 89 -1.38 7.73 12.72
C THR A 89 -0.24 8.76 12.75
N ILE A 90 0.18 9.24 11.59
CA ILE A 90 1.26 10.21 11.51
C ILE A 90 0.86 11.53 12.17
N ARG A 91 -0.38 11.96 12.00
CA ARG A 91 -0.86 13.19 12.64
C ARG A 91 -0.85 13.10 14.16
N VAL A 92 -1.11 11.92 14.71
CA VAL A 92 -1.09 11.71 16.15
C VAL A 92 0.34 11.65 16.69
N ILE A 93 1.25 11.01 15.96
CA ILE A 93 2.64 10.80 16.41
C ILE A 93 3.49 12.05 16.16
N PHE A 94 3.32 12.69 15.04
CA PHE A 94 4.07 13.89 14.65
C PHE A 94 3.19 15.11 14.65
#